data_f931049901336d954506485804aca088
#
_entry.id   f931049901336d954506485804aca088
#
_cell.length_a   1.000
_cell.length_b   1.000
_cell.length_c   1.000
_cell.angle_alpha   90.00
_cell.angle_beta   90.00
_cell.angle_gamma   90.00
#
_symmetry.space_group_name_H-M   'P 1'
#
loop_
_entity.id
_entity.type
_entity.pdbx_description
1 polymer ?
#
loop_
_entity_poly.entity_id
_entity_poly.type
_entity_poly.pdbx_seq_one_letter_code
_entity_poly.pdbx_strand_id
1 'polypeptide(L)'
;SDYEKLLSAAVDANMNMIRVWGGGIYEEDIFYELCDKYGLLVWQDFMFACAMYPGNDSFLKSVEQEAIYNVKRIRTHPSLALWCGNNEVLSAWENWGWKNDIIENQSQEIADTIFKAYDQIFHKILPKVIQEYDIATDYWSSSPSSSTGIPESLTSGDAHYWGVWWGKEPFSTYEDKIPRFMSEFGFQSFPEFSSVKKYTNPSDYDIYSDVMKSHQRSSIGNSTIEEYMQRDYNVPLTKKHIELGDNFPNHVISSRFIILKELQLMI
;
A
#
# COMPACT_ATOMS: atom_id res chain seq x y z
N SER A 1 2.93 11.15 -21.91
CA SER A 1 3.75 10.70 -20.77
C SER A 1 3.20 9.38 -20.23
N ASP A 2 3.95 8.66 -19.44
CA ASP A 2 3.46 7.44 -18.80
C ASP A 2 2.39 7.76 -17.75
N TYR A 3 2.47 8.90 -17.08
CA TYR A 3 1.39 9.42 -16.23
C TYR A 3 0.07 9.55 -16.98
N GLU A 4 0.09 10.11 -18.21
CA GLU A 4 -1.14 10.28 -18.98
C GLU A 4 -1.80 8.93 -19.33
N LYS A 5 -1.01 7.91 -19.68
CA LYS A 5 -1.52 6.57 -19.96
C LYS A 5 -2.14 5.92 -18.73
N LEU A 6 -1.45 6.02 -17.57
CA LEU A 6 -1.92 5.42 -16.32
C LEU A 6 -3.18 6.11 -15.80
N LEU A 7 -3.20 7.45 -15.77
CA LEU A 7 -4.34 8.19 -15.26
C LEU A 7 -5.56 8.11 -16.18
N SER A 8 -5.37 8.09 -17.52
CA SER A 8 -6.48 7.82 -18.42
C SER A 8 -7.05 6.43 -18.25
N ALA A 9 -6.20 5.41 -18.04
CA ALA A 9 -6.67 4.05 -17.77
C ALA A 9 -7.41 3.95 -16.43
N ALA A 10 -7.01 4.72 -15.41
CA ALA A 10 -7.75 4.81 -14.15
C ALA A 10 -9.15 5.40 -14.36
N VAL A 11 -9.27 6.47 -15.15
CA VAL A 11 -10.58 7.05 -15.51
C VAL A 11 -11.43 6.05 -16.31
N ASP A 12 -10.86 5.38 -17.29
CA ASP A 12 -11.53 4.33 -18.07
C ASP A 12 -12.03 3.17 -17.19
N ALA A 13 -11.33 2.91 -16.08
CA ALA A 13 -11.74 1.95 -15.06
C ALA A 13 -12.73 2.53 -14.03
N ASN A 14 -13.26 3.73 -14.25
CA ASN A 14 -14.17 4.46 -13.35
C ASN A 14 -13.58 4.77 -11.96
N MET A 15 -12.27 4.86 -11.84
CA MET A 15 -11.64 5.37 -10.62
C MET A 15 -11.88 6.89 -10.53
N ASN A 16 -12.13 7.39 -9.33
CA ASN A 16 -12.38 8.82 -9.08
C ASN A 16 -11.43 9.42 -8.03
N MET A 17 -10.59 8.60 -7.40
CA MET A 17 -9.57 9.03 -6.44
C MET A 17 -8.31 8.19 -6.60
N ILE A 18 -7.16 8.85 -6.44
CA ILE A 18 -5.82 8.22 -6.43
C ILE A 18 -5.14 8.60 -5.12
N ARG A 19 -4.49 7.64 -4.47
CA ARG A 19 -3.66 7.89 -3.30
C ARG A 19 -2.19 7.89 -3.69
N VAL A 20 -1.49 8.96 -3.34
CA VAL A 20 -0.03 9.04 -3.35
C VAL A 20 0.47 8.57 -2.00
N TRP A 21 0.87 7.30 -1.94
CA TRP A 21 1.20 6.60 -0.71
C TRP A 21 2.54 7.04 -0.11
N GLY A 22 2.60 7.12 1.22
CA GLY A 22 3.74 7.66 1.97
C GLY A 22 5.04 6.84 1.92
N GLY A 23 5.01 5.62 1.39
CA GLY A 23 6.21 4.82 1.13
C GLY A 23 6.81 5.05 -0.27
N GLY A 24 6.30 6.04 -1.01
CA GLY A 24 6.76 6.41 -2.35
C GLY A 24 7.53 7.73 -2.37
N ILE A 25 7.21 8.56 -3.35
CA ILE A 25 7.74 9.92 -3.52
C ILE A 25 6.59 10.89 -3.78
N TYR A 26 6.81 12.18 -3.56
CA TYR A 26 5.90 13.19 -4.09
C TYR A 26 5.99 13.18 -5.61
N GLU A 27 4.85 13.08 -6.27
CA GLU A 27 4.78 13.00 -7.72
C GLU A 27 5.22 14.31 -8.40
N GLU A 28 5.55 14.24 -9.69
CA GLU A 28 5.87 15.43 -10.49
C GLU A 28 4.63 16.30 -10.73
N ASP A 29 4.81 17.59 -11.00
CA ASP A 29 3.69 18.54 -11.20
C ASP A 29 2.72 18.07 -12.27
N ILE A 30 3.21 17.46 -13.34
CA ILE A 30 2.36 16.91 -14.41
C ILE A 30 1.36 15.85 -13.92
N PHE A 31 1.67 15.11 -12.84
CA PHE A 31 0.72 14.17 -12.26
C PHE A 31 -0.51 14.90 -11.72
N TYR A 32 -0.31 15.95 -10.95
CA TYR A 32 -1.39 16.74 -10.35
C TYR A 32 -2.17 17.50 -11.41
N GLU A 33 -1.49 18.08 -12.42
CA GLU A 33 -2.13 18.73 -13.58
C GLU A 33 -3.04 17.76 -14.34
N LEU A 34 -2.63 16.51 -14.50
CA LEU A 34 -3.44 15.47 -15.15
C LEU A 34 -4.60 15.03 -14.25
N CYS A 35 -4.42 14.93 -12.94
CA CYS A 35 -5.51 14.66 -12.00
C CYS A 35 -6.57 15.79 -12.07
N ASP A 36 -6.14 17.05 -12.10
CA ASP A 36 -7.03 18.20 -12.31
C ASP A 36 -7.81 18.09 -13.63
N LYS A 37 -7.10 17.80 -14.72
CA LYS A 37 -7.67 17.63 -16.07
C LYS A 37 -8.71 16.52 -16.15
N TYR A 38 -8.45 15.40 -15.49
CA TYR A 38 -9.30 14.21 -15.54
C TYR A 38 -10.37 14.15 -14.45
N GLY A 39 -10.37 15.07 -13.49
CA GLY A 39 -11.30 15.08 -12.37
C GLY A 39 -11.05 13.96 -11.36
N LEU A 40 -9.80 13.52 -11.24
CA LEU A 40 -9.39 12.53 -10.23
C LEU A 40 -9.02 13.23 -8.94
N LEU A 41 -9.65 12.88 -7.84
CA LEU A 41 -9.24 13.35 -6.52
C LEU A 41 -7.89 12.75 -6.12
N VAL A 42 -7.09 13.53 -5.39
CA VAL A 42 -5.79 13.08 -4.86
C VAL A 42 -5.83 13.05 -3.34
N TRP A 43 -5.61 11.88 -2.77
CA TRP A 43 -5.24 11.69 -1.37
C TRP A 43 -3.71 11.72 -1.32
N GLN A 44 -3.13 12.74 -0.72
CA GLN A 44 -1.68 12.92 -0.64
C GLN A 44 -1.15 12.57 0.76
N ASP A 45 -0.38 11.48 0.86
CA ASP A 45 0.42 11.23 2.06
C ASP A 45 1.67 12.12 2.06
N PHE A 46 2.09 12.55 3.24
CA PHE A 46 3.49 12.90 3.47
C PHE A 46 4.34 11.62 3.43
N MET A 47 5.62 11.73 3.02
CA MET A 47 6.47 10.56 2.75
C MET A 47 6.94 9.85 4.01
N PHE A 48 5.98 9.35 4.79
CA PHE A 48 6.16 8.57 6.01
C PHE A 48 5.31 7.29 5.96
N ALA A 49 5.94 6.12 6.08
CA ALA A 49 5.23 4.84 6.05
C ALA A 49 5.96 3.79 6.88
N CYS A 50 5.21 3.02 7.67
CA CYS A 50 5.65 1.78 8.33
C CYS A 50 7.05 1.88 8.98
N ALA A 51 7.38 3.01 9.62
CA ALA A 51 8.64 3.23 10.34
C ALA A 51 8.47 4.27 11.45
N MET A 52 9.24 4.15 12.53
CA MET A 52 9.40 5.24 13.50
C MET A 52 10.54 6.16 13.07
N TYR A 53 10.36 7.46 13.30
CA TYR A 53 11.24 8.49 12.78
C TYR A 53 12.00 9.21 13.89
N PRO A 54 13.21 9.76 13.61
CA PRO A 54 13.99 10.50 14.59
C PRO A 54 13.29 11.76 15.09
N GLY A 55 13.52 12.09 16.37
CA GLY A 55 12.96 13.28 17.02
C GLY A 55 14.00 14.37 17.33
N ASN A 56 15.20 14.31 16.73
CA ASN A 56 16.21 15.35 16.91
C ASN A 56 15.87 16.63 16.11
N ASP A 57 16.30 17.78 16.60
CA ASP A 57 15.95 19.07 16.04
C ASP A 57 16.29 19.24 14.56
N SER A 58 17.42 18.65 14.11
CA SER A 58 17.82 18.74 12.70
C SER A 58 16.89 17.97 11.78
N PHE A 59 16.43 16.78 12.19
CA PHE A 59 15.47 15.99 11.45
C PHE A 59 14.09 16.66 11.43
N LEU A 60 13.59 17.08 12.59
CA LEU A 60 12.30 17.77 12.70
C LEU A 60 12.24 19.03 11.85
N LYS A 61 13.34 19.81 11.82
CA LYS A 61 13.47 20.98 10.94
C LYS A 61 13.47 20.61 9.45
N SER A 62 14.12 19.52 9.08
CA SER A 62 14.10 19.01 7.70
C SER A 62 12.69 18.62 7.29
N VAL A 63 11.96 17.89 8.15
CA VAL A 63 10.55 17.53 7.94
C VAL A 63 9.67 18.77 7.71
N GLU A 64 9.82 19.80 8.58
CA GLU A 64 9.06 21.05 8.44
C GLU A 64 9.33 21.73 7.08
N GLN A 65 10.60 21.80 6.66
CA GLN A 65 10.96 22.43 5.39
C GLN A 65 10.46 21.65 4.18
N GLU A 66 10.57 20.34 4.19
CA GLU A 66 10.03 19.46 3.14
C GLU A 66 8.50 19.60 3.04
N ALA A 67 7.81 19.59 4.18
CA ALA A 67 6.38 19.78 4.24
C ALA A 67 5.96 21.15 3.66
N ILE A 68 6.60 22.24 4.08
CA ILE A 68 6.35 23.59 3.57
C ILE A 68 6.52 23.65 2.04
N TYR A 69 7.61 23.07 1.54
CA TYR A 69 7.87 23.06 0.10
C TYR A 69 6.76 22.33 -0.68
N ASN A 70 6.43 21.11 -0.28
CA ASN A 70 5.46 20.30 -1.01
C ASN A 70 4.02 20.80 -0.84
N VAL A 71 3.63 21.26 0.33
CA VAL A 71 2.33 21.88 0.54
C VAL A 71 2.15 23.11 -0.36
N LYS A 72 3.13 24.01 -0.42
CA LYS A 72 3.08 25.19 -1.30
C LYS A 72 3.01 24.82 -2.77
N ARG A 73 3.65 23.76 -3.19
CA ARG A 73 3.67 23.27 -4.57
C ARG A 73 2.32 22.65 -4.97
N ILE A 74 1.71 21.86 -4.09
CA ILE A 74 0.56 21.00 -4.42
C ILE A 74 -0.80 21.67 -4.09
N ARG A 75 -0.88 22.52 -3.10
CA ARG A 75 -2.12 23.12 -2.56
C ARG A 75 -3.01 23.83 -3.57
N THR A 76 -2.48 24.21 -4.72
CA THR A 76 -3.24 24.96 -5.75
C THR A 76 -3.97 24.05 -6.73
N HIS A 77 -3.78 22.74 -6.63
CA HIS A 77 -4.45 21.77 -7.48
C HIS A 77 -5.87 21.46 -6.93
N PRO A 78 -6.93 21.70 -7.72
CA PRO A 78 -8.29 21.40 -7.29
C PRO A 78 -8.56 19.91 -7.11
N SER A 79 -7.71 19.04 -7.63
CA SER A 79 -7.75 17.60 -7.41
C SER A 79 -7.37 17.21 -5.98
N LEU A 80 -6.60 18.02 -5.25
CA LEU A 80 -6.16 17.70 -3.90
C LEU A 80 -7.35 17.66 -2.93
N ALA A 81 -7.62 16.48 -2.37
CA ALA A 81 -8.76 16.23 -1.50
C ALA A 81 -8.40 16.07 -0.02
N LEU A 82 -7.20 15.54 0.28
CA LEU A 82 -6.79 15.22 1.64
C LEU A 82 -5.26 15.20 1.77
N TRP A 83 -4.74 15.75 2.85
CA TRP A 83 -3.38 15.53 3.35
C TRP A 83 -3.38 14.45 4.42
N CYS A 84 -2.50 13.46 4.31
CA CYS A 84 -2.34 12.42 5.32
C CYS A 84 -0.91 12.39 5.87
N GLY A 85 -0.76 12.39 7.19
CA GLY A 85 0.54 12.48 7.84
C GLY A 85 1.43 11.27 7.62
N ASN A 86 0.87 10.06 7.72
CA ASN A 86 1.64 8.83 7.53
C ASN A 86 0.77 7.63 7.19
N ASN A 87 1.43 6.60 6.65
CA ASN A 87 0.86 5.27 6.48
C ASN A 87 1.27 4.33 7.62
N GLU A 88 0.30 3.85 8.38
CA GLU A 88 0.38 2.76 9.36
C GLU A 88 1.40 2.92 10.50
N VAL A 89 2.01 4.08 10.69
CA VAL A 89 3.02 4.27 11.75
C VAL A 89 2.40 4.08 13.14
N LEU A 90 1.20 4.63 13.38
CA LEU A 90 0.48 4.45 14.65
C LEU A 90 0.04 2.99 14.83
N SER A 91 -0.50 2.38 13.77
CA SER A 91 -0.92 0.97 13.80
C SER A 91 0.23 0.03 14.11
N ALA A 92 1.40 0.27 13.52
CA ALA A 92 2.59 -0.52 13.79
C ALA A 92 3.07 -0.38 15.24
N TRP A 93 3.04 0.84 15.76
CA TRP A 93 3.40 1.10 17.14
C TRP A 93 2.49 0.40 18.15
N GLU A 94 1.17 0.48 17.94
CA GLU A 94 0.18 -0.03 18.88
C GLU A 94 -0.12 -1.52 18.70
N ASN A 95 -0.15 -2.02 17.45
CA ASN A 95 -0.74 -3.32 17.14
C ASN A 95 0.27 -4.34 16.56
N TRP A 96 1.44 -3.91 16.02
CA TRP A 96 2.42 -4.84 15.46
C TRP A 96 3.53 -5.24 16.42
N GLY A 97 3.40 -4.85 17.70
CA GLY A 97 4.35 -5.21 18.74
C GLY A 97 5.54 -4.25 18.90
N TRP A 98 5.72 -3.26 18.02
CA TRP A 98 6.91 -2.40 18.01
C TRP A 98 7.16 -1.69 19.33
N LYS A 99 6.11 -1.18 19.98
CA LYS A 99 6.22 -0.57 21.31
C LYS A 99 6.77 -1.56 22.34
N ASN A 100 6.22 -2.77 22.36
CA ASN A 100 6.62 -3.80 23.31
C ASN A 100 8.05 -4.27 23.04
N ASP A 101 8.41 -4.46 21.77
CA ASP A 101 9.79 -4.84 21.39
C ASP A 101 10.82 -3.80 21.88
N ILE A 102 10.51 -2.51 21.78
CA ILE A 102 11.40 -1.46 22.28
C ILE A 102 11.46 -1.47 23.80
N ILE A 103 10.34 -1.64 24.49
CA ILE A 103 10.31 -1.71 25.96
C ILE A 103 11.11 -2.90 26.47
N GLU A 104 10.93 -4.08 25.87
CA GLU A 104 11.59 -5.32 26.27
C GLU A 104 13.09 -5.30 25.97
N ASN A 105 13.49 -4.82 24.79
CA ASN A 105 14.89 -4.85 24.36
C ASN A 105 15.71 -3.62 24.76
N GLN A 106 15.04 -2.53 25.17
CA GLN A 106 15.70 -1.28 25.55
C GLN A 106 15.13 -0.74 26.86
N SER A 107 14.10 0.13 26.81
CA SER A 107 13.42 0.65 28.01
C SER A 107 12.12 1.38 27.66
N GLN A 108 11.27 1.58 28.67
CA GLN A 108 10.08 2.43 28.57
C GLN A 108 10.43 3.87 28.19
N GLU A 109 11.50 4.44 28.75
CA GLU A 109 11.95 5.82 28.48
C GLU A 109 12.32 6.02 27.00
N ILE A 110 12.95 5.02 26.38
CA ILE A 110 13.26 5.06 24.94
C ILE A 110 11.98 4.98 24.13
N ALA A 111 11.04 4.10 24.49
CA ALA A 111 9.74 3.99 23.82
C ALA A 111 8.97 5.33 23.89
N ASP A 112 8.94 5.97 25.04
CA ASP A 112 8.31 7.28 25.24
C ASP A 112 8.98 8.37 24.40
N THR A 113 10.32 8.33 24.28
CA THR A 113 11.08 9.28 23.45
C THR A 113 10.76 9.10 21.95
N ILE A 114 10.65 7.86 21.48
CA ILE A 114 10.29 7.55 20.11
C ILE A 114 8.85 8.02 19.83
N PHE A 115 7.91 7.72 20.71
CA PHE A 115 6.52 8.15 20.54
C PHE A 115 6.35 9.68 20.61
N LYS A 116 7.18 10.36 21.42
CA LYS A 116 7.21 11.82 21.45
C LYS A 116 7.63 12.40 20.10
N ALA A 117 8.57 11.76 19.38
CA ALA A 117 8.94 12.18 18.02
C ALA A 117 7.77 12.02 17.05
N TYR A 118 7.03 10.90 17.13
CA TYR A 118 5.79 10.70 16.40
C TYR A 118 4.79 11.84 16.62
N ASP A 119 4.50 12.18 17.88
CA ASP A 119 3.59 13.27 18.25
C ASP A 119 4.06 14.63 17.69
N GLN A 120 5.37 14.91 17.77
CA GLN A 120 5.94 16.16 17.24
C GLN A 120 5.72 16.28 15.71
N ILE A 121 5.95 15.21 14.95
CA ILE A 121 5.81 15.24 13.49
C ILE A 121 4.33 15.33 13.11
N PHE A 122 3.52 14.35 13.53
CA PHE A 122 2.20 14.12 12.98
C PHE A 122 1.08 14.91 13.65
N HIS A 123 1.28 15.37 14.89
CA HIS A 123 0.27 16.13 15.61
C HIS A 123 0.65 17.60 15.87
N LYS A 124 1.89 18.03 15.52
CA LYS A 124 2.32 19.42 15.70
C LYS A 124 2.89 20.04 14.45
N ILE A 125 3.95 19.48 13.87
CA ILE A 125 4.65 20.08 12.72
C ILE A 125 3.76 20.07 11.48
N LEU A 126 3.32 18.88 11.03
CA LEU A 126 2.54 18.77 9.79
C LEU A 126 1.21 19.52 9.85
N PRO A 127 0.35 19.37 10.89
CA PRO A 127 -0.90 20.15 10.95
C PRO A 127 -0.66 21.66 11.04
N LYS A 128 0.42 22.11 11.71
CA LYS A 128 0.80 23.53 11.70
C LYS A 128 1.12 24.04 10.30
N VAL A 129 1.89 23.26 9.53
CA VAL A 129 2.21 23.61 8.14
C VAL A 129 0.95 23.68 7.28
N ILE A 130 0.04 22.71 7.42
CA ILE A 130 -1.24 22.71 6.69
C ILE A 130 -2.07 23.95 7.10
N GLN A 131 -2.21 24.21 8.39
CA GLN A 131 -2.96 25.38 8.87
C GLN A 131 -2.40 26.71 8.35
N GLU A 132 -1.08 26.81 8.20
CA GLU A 132 -0.42 28.04 7.74
C GLU A 132 -0.46 28.22 6.22
N TYR A 133 -0.35 27.12 5.46
CA TYR A 133 -0.17 27.20 3.99
C TYR A 133 -1.31 26.63 3.17
N ASP A 134 -2.19 25.78 3.72
CA ASP A 134 -3.31 25.16 3.00
C ASP A 134 -4.50 24.85 3.92
N ILE A 135 -5.10 25.90 4.48
CA ILE A 135 -6.24 25.77 5.41
C ILE A 135 -7.51 25.19 4.75
N ALA A 136 -7.56 25.13 3.43
CA ALA A 136 -8.73 24.66 2.68
C ALA A 136 -8.81 23.14 2.58
N THR A 137 -7.68 22.43 2.71
CA THR A 137 -7.62 20.97 2.59
C THR A 137 -7.49 20.33 3.98
N ASP A 138 -8.32 19.33 4.24
CA ASP A 138 -8.28 18.59 5.51
C ASP A 138 -6.97 17.84 5.71
N TYR A 139 -6.60 17.64 6.97
CA TYR A 139 -5.44 16.87 7.38
C TYR A 139 -5.82 15.71 8.32
N TRP A 140 -5.34 14.51 7.99
CA TRP A 140 -5.38 13.34 8.86
C TRP A 140 -3.98 12.96 9.30
N SER A 141 -3.78 12.71 10.60
CA SER A 141 -2.44 12.43 11.13
C SER A 141 -1.89 11.07 10.72
N SER A 142 -2.75 10.08 10.48
CA SER A 142 -2.37 8.71 10.10
C SER A 142 -3.48 8.05 9.27
N SER A 143 -3.10 7.14 8.39
CA SER A 143 -3.99 6.18 7.73
C SER A 143 -3.56 4.76 8.14
N PRO A 144 -4.45 3.92 8.70
CA PRO A 144 -5.83 4.24 9.02
C PRO A 144 -5.90 5.30 10.15
N SER A 145 -6.95 6.12 10.11
CA SER A 145 -7.17 7.19 11.08
C SER A 145 -7.61 6.67 12.45
N SER A 146 -8.16 5.47 12.51
CA SER A 146 -8.45 4.71 13.72
C SER A 146 -7.55 3.47 13.79
N SER A 147 -7.18 3.07 15.02
CA SER A 147 -6.37 1.85 15.20
C SER A 147 -7.02 0.65 14.54
N THR A 148 -6.23 -0.13 13.80
CA THR A 148 -6.68 -1.37 13.18
C THR A 148 -7.09 -2.39 14.24
N GLY A 149 -8.14 -3.15 13.95
CA GLY A 149 -8.59 -4.28 14.80
C GLY A 149 -9.57 -3.92 15.91
N ILE A 150 -9.99 -2.66 16.04
CA ILE A 150 -11.08 -2.27 16.92
C ILE A 150 -12.39 -2.14 16.11
N PRO A 151 -13.56 -2.39 16.74
CA PRO A 151 -14.86 -2.30 16.05
C PRO A 151 -15.11 -0.94 15.39
N GLU A 152 -14.65 0.13 16.01
CA GLU A 152 -14.80 1.50 15.53
C GLU A 152 -14.06 1.74 14.20
N SER A 153 -13.05 0.94 13.87
CA SER A 153 -12.33 1.04 12.60
C SER A 153 -13.22 0.85 11.36
N LEU A 154 -14.36 0.19 11.50
CA LEU A 154 -15.33 0.01 10.42
C LEU A 154 -16.38 1.13 10.34
N THR A 155 -16.52 1.95 11.38
CA THR A 155 -17.59 2.94 11.50
C THR A 155 -17.11 4.38 11.51
N SER A 156 -15.82 4.61 11.68
CA SER A 156 -15.21 5.93 11.81
C SER A 156 -13.92 6.05 11.00
N GLY A 157 -13.73 7.18 10.34
CA GLY A 157 -12.53 7.47 9.57
C GLY A 157 -12.32 6.52 8.39
N ASP A 158 -11.10 6.08 8.19
CA ASP A 158 -10.71 5.10 7.18
C ASP A 158 -10.18 3.81 7.82
N ALA A 159 -10.21 2.73 7.04
CA ALA A 159 -9.80 1.40 7.49
C ALA A 159 -8.80 0.77 6.51
N HIS A 160 -7.81 0.07 7.06
CA HIS A 160 -6.97 -0.86 6.34
C HIS A 160 -7.41 -2.28 6.67
N TYR A 161 -7.87 -3.03 5.67
CA TYR A 161 -8.32 -4.38 5.86
C TYR A 161 -7.48 -5.39 5.08
N TRP A 162 -6.65 -6.12 5.79
CA TRP A 162 -5.74 -7.13 5.25
C TRP A 162 -6.07 -8.55 5.70
N GLY A 163 -7.27 -8.80 6.19
CA GLY A 163 -7.75 -10.12 6.60
C GLY A 163 -7.69 -11.14 5.45
N VAL A 164 -8.03 -10.73 4.24
CA VAL A 164 -7.97 -11.59 3.06
C VAL A 164 -6.54 -11.98 2.69
N TRP A 165 -5.57 -11.08 2.78
CA TRP A 165 -4.17 -11.39 2.44
C TRP A 165 -3.40 -11.97 3.62
N TRP A 166 -3.16 -11.16 4.66
CA TRP A 166 -2.38 -11.55 5.83
C TRP A 166 -3.11 -12.53 6.74
N GLY A 167 -4.42 -12.35 6.90
CA GLY A 167 -5.27 -13.21 7.73
C GLY A 167 -5.74 -14.48 7.03
N LYS A 168 -5.48 -14.63 5.73
CA LYS A 168 -5.90 -15.77 4.91
C LYS A 168 -7.41 -16.02 4.92
N GLU A 169 -8.20 -15.00 5.18
CA GLU A 169 -9.66 -15.05 5.12
C GLU A 169 -10.15 -15.21 3.68
N PRO A 170 -11.32 -15.82 3.43
CA PRO A 170 -11.87 -15.96 2.09
C PRO A 170 -12.26 -14.60 1.48
N PHE A 171 -12.25 -14.50 0.15
CA PHE A 171 -12.66 -13.28 -0.56
C PHE A 171 -14.07 -12.82 -0.21
N SER A 172 -15.00 -13.74 0.10
CA SER A 172 -16.34 -13.42 0.56
C SER A 172 -16.39 -12.56 1.82
N THR A 173 -15.31 -12.53 2.61
CA THR A 173 -15.25 -11.67 3.81
C THR A 173 -15.31 -10.17 3.44
N TYR A 174 -14.95 -9.78 2.22
CA TYR A 174 -15.13 -8.41 1.76
C TYR A 174 -16.62 -7.97 1.72
N GLU A 175 -17.54 -8.91 1.58
CA GLU A 175 -18.98 -8.62 1.59
C GLU A 175 -19.47 -8.22 2.98
N ASP A 176 -18.80 -8.69 4.04
CA ASP A 176 -19.13 -8.42 5.44
C ASP A 176 -18.33 -7.23 6.03
N LYS A 177 -17.17 -6.94 5.46
CA LYS A 177 -16.24 -5.89 5.94
C LYS A 177 -16.39 -4.62 5.11
N ILE A 178 -17.46 -3.89 5.34
CA ILE A 178 -17.78 -2.66 4.63
C ILE A 178 -17.56 -1.46 5.56
N PRO A 179 -16.32 -0.92 5.64
CA PRO A 179 -16.05 0.27 6.43
C PRO A 179 -16.64 1.51 5.76
N ARG A 180 -16.66 2.60 6.50
CA ARG A 180 -17.07 3.90 5.99
C ARG A 180 -16.20 4.40 4.84
N PHE A 181 -14.88 4.15 4.91
CA PHE A 181 -13.92 4.34 3.85
C PHE A 181 -12.82 3.27 3.98
N MET A 182 -12.67 2.41 2.99
CA MET A 182 -11.62 1.40 2.96
C MET A 182 -10.45 1.96 2.14
N SER A 183 -9.48 2.55 2.82
CA SER A 183 -8.31 3.18 2.21
C SER A 183 -7.24 2.20 1.77
N GLU A 184 -7.21 1.01 2.39
CA GLU A 184 -6.39 -0.11 1.93
C GLU A 184 -7.09 -1.44 2.11
N PHE A 185 -7.00 -2.28 1.09
CA PHE A 185 -7.37 -3.68 1.08
C PHE A 185 -6.72 -4.33 -0.13
N GLY A 186 -6.79 -5.65 -0.24
CA GLY A 186 -6.41 -6.27 -1.48
C GLY A 186 -5.68 -7.59 -1.32
N PHE A 187 -5.10 -8.01 -2.43
CA PHE A 187 -4.33 -9.22 -2.59
C PHE A 187 -3.06 -8.91 -3.36
N GLN A 188 -1.94 -9.58 -3.04
CA GLN A 188 -0.69 -9.31 -3.75
C GLN A 188 -0.83 -9.51 -5.26
N SER A 189 -0.57 -8.44 -6.00
CA SER A 189 -0.52 -8.46 -7.46
C SER A 189 0.59 -9.39 -7.96
N PHE A 190 0.30 -10.16 -9.01
CA PHE A 190 1.30 -10.92 -9.72
C PHE A 190 1.50 -10.33 -11.13
N PRO A 191 2.75 -10.13 -11.58
CA PRO A 191 2.99 -9.49 -12.87
C PRO A 191 2.50 -10.36 -14.02
N GLU A 192 2.09 -9.73 -15.11
CA GLU A 192 1.76 -10.42 -16.35
C GLU A 192 2.94 -11.28 -16.85
N PHE A 193 2.66 -12.43 -17.42
CA PHE A 193 3.70 -13.34 -17.90
C PHE A 193 4.63 -12.71 -18.94
N SER A 194 4.12 -11.79 -19.75
CA SER A 194 4.92 -10.97 -20.66
C SER A 194 5.98 -10.12 -19.94
N SER A 195 5.69 -9.66 -18.71
CA SER A 195 6.62 -8.94 -17.85
C SER A 195 7.62 -9.90 -17.21
N VAL A 196 7.17 -11.06 -16.73
CA VAL A 196 8.05 -12.10 -16.16
C VAL A 196 9.12 -12.52 -17.17
N LYS A 197 8.77 -12.70 -18.44
CA LYS A 197 9.72 -13.02 -19.52
C LYS A 197 10.84 -12.01 -19.73
N LYS A 198 10.68 -10.76 -19.27
CA LYS A 198 11.70 -9.72 -19.44
C LYS A 198 12.87 -9.84 -18.47
N TYR A 199 12.68 -10.54 -17.35
CA TYR A 199 13.71 -10.69 -16.33
C TYR A 199 14.01 -12.15 -15.95
N THR A 200 13.43 -13.13 -16.67
CA THR A 200 13.60 -14.57 -16.45
C THR A 200 13.94 -15.30 -17.74
N ASN A 201 14.54 -16.49 -17.59
CA ASN A 201 14.67 -17.47 -18.67
C ASN A 201 13.60 -18.57 -18.54
N PRO A 202 13.35 -19.39 -19.55
CA PRO A 202 12.39 -20.50 -19.46
C PRO A 202 12.64 -21.48 -18.31
N SER A 203 13.89 -21.67 -17.88
CA SER A 203 14.25 -22.46 -16.70
C SER A 203 13.76 -21.88 -15.38
N ASP A 204 13.44 -20.59 -15.36
CA ASP A 204 13.03 -19.84 -14.17
C ASP A 204 11.50 -19.70 -14.06
N TYR A 205 10.73 -20.27 -15.01
CA TYR A 205 9.26 -20.19 -15.02
C TYR A 205 8.62 -21.08 -13.95
N ASP A 206 9.10 -20.94 -12.73
CA ASP A 206 8.57 -21.51 -11.52
C ASP A 206 8.61 -20.42 -10.43
N ILE A 207 7.48 -20.18 -9.75
CA ILE A 207 7.40 -19.16 -8.68
C ILE A 207 8.40 -19.41 -7.54
N TYR A 208 8.93 -20.64 -7.44
CA TYR A 208 9.95 -21.02 -6.47
C TYR A 208 11.37 -21.07 -7.04
N SER A 209 11.59 -20.69 -8.31
CA SER A 209 12.94 -20.49 -8.82
C SER A 209 13.66 -19.37 -8.05
N ASP A 210 14.99 -19.40 -8.02
CA ASP A 210 15.76 -18.41 -7.28
C ASP A 210 15.54 -16.99 -7.82
N VAL A 211 15.38 -16.84 -9.14
CA VAL A 211 15.06 -15.57 -9.77
C VAL A 211 13.69 -15.08 -9.31
N MET A 212 12.65 -15.93 -9.36
CA MET A 212 11.31 -15.53 -8.93
C MET A 212 11.23 -15.24 -7.44
N LYS A 213 11.91 -16.02 -6.60
CA LYS A 213 12.03 -15.75 -5.16
C LYS A 213 12.70 -14.40 -4.88
N SER A 214 13.72 -14.04 -5.65
CA SER A 214 14.41 -12.75 -5.49
C SER A 214 13.51 -11.54 -5.79
N HIS A 215 12.47 -11.73 -6.59
CA HIS A 215 11.48 -10.71 -6.91
C HIS A 215 10.28 -10.69 -5.94
N GLN A 216 10.10 -11.74 -5.13
CA GLN A 216 9.04 -11.79 -4.10
C GLN A 216 9.45 -10.97 -2.88
N ARG A 217 8.67 -9.93 -2.55
CA ARG A 217 8.95 -9.04 -1.41
C ARG A 217 8.12 -9.34 -0.17
N SER A 218 7.02 -10.08 -0.31
CA SER A 218 6.25 -10.53 0.84
C SER A 218 6.79 -11.86 1.37
N SER A 219 7.01 -11.93 2.68
CA SER A 219 7.51 -13.15 3.35
C SER A 219 6.54 -14.34 3.23
N ILE A 220 5.25 -14.07 3.04
CA ILE A 220 4.20 -15.09 2.86
C ILE A 220 3.74 -15.22 1.40
N GLY A 221 4.25 -14.39 0.49
CA GLY A 221 3.66 -14.15 -0.82
C GLY A 221 3.34 -15.40 -1.64
N ASN A 222 4.35 -16.18 -2.02
CA ASN A 222 4.14 -17.33 -2.88
C ASN A 222 3.26 -18.41 -2.23
N SER A 223 3.46 -18.70 -0.94
CA SER A 223 2.66 -19.71 -0.23
C SER A 223 1.19 -19.28 -0.07
N THR A 224 0.95 -18.02 0.19
CA THR A 224 -0.41 -17.49 0.30
C THR A 224 -1.13 -17.50 -1.05
N ILE A 225 -0.45 -17.08 -2.13
CA ILE A 225 -1.00 -17.16 -3.48
C ILE A 225 -1.39 -18.61 -3.84
N GLU A 226 -0.50 -19.59 -3.58
CA GLU A 226 -0.82 -21.00 -3.84
C GLU A 226 -2.00 -21.51 -2.99
N GLU A 227 -2.07 -21.14 -1.72
CA GLU A 227 -3.17 -21.53 -0.84
C GLU A 227 -4.52 -21.03 -1.39
N TYR A 228 -4.61 -19.77 -1.80
CA TYR A 228 -5.83 -19.22 -2.40
C TYR A 228 -6.15 -19.86 -3.74
N MET A 229 -5.15 -20.10 -4.60
CA MET A 229 -5.37 -20.81 -5.85
C MET A 229 -5.92 -22.23 -5.64
N GLN A 230 -5.38 -22.96 -4.66
CA GLN A 230 -5.82 -24.32 -4.35
C GLN A 230 -7.21 -24.36 -3.73
N ARG A 231 -7.58 -23.33 -2.97
CA ARG A 231 -8.89 -23.23 -2.35
C ARG A 231 -9.99 -22.94 -3.35
N ASP A 232 -9.74 -22.05 -4.29
CA ASP A 232 -10.77 -21.49 -5.16
C ASP A 232 -10.74 -22.08 -6.59
N TYR A 233 -9.66 -22.80 -6.99
CA TYR A 233 -9.47 -23.33 -8.33
C TYR A 233 -8.90 -24.76 -8.35
N ASN A 234 -9.21 -25.49 -9.42
CA ASN A 234 -8.59 -26.78 -9.69
C ASN A 234 -7.18 -26.59 -10.29
N VAL A 235 -6.18 -26.40 -9.44
CA VAL A 235 -4.79 -26.18 -9.85
C VAL A 235 -4.06 -27.50 -10.00
N PRO A 236 -3.35 -27.75 -11.11
CA PRO A 236 -2.46 -28.91 -11.25
C PRO A 236 -1.31 -28.81 -10.22
N LEU A 237 -1.30 -29.71 -9.24
CA LEU A 237 -0.37 -29.67 -8.09
C LEU A 237 0.97 -30.34 -8.33
N THR A 238 1.18 -31.06 -9.44
CA THR A 238 2.38 -31.90 -9.65
C THR A 238 3.08 -31.68 -10.97
N LYS A 239 4.42 -31.72 -10.94
CA LYS A 239 5.28 -31.82 -12.14
C LYS A 239 4.89 -32.97 -13.10
N LYS A 240 4.21 -34.00 -12.61
CA LYS A 240 3.78 -35.16 -13.37
C LYS A 240 2.78 -34.82 -14.50
N HIS A 241 2.07 -33.72 -14.39
CA HIS A 241 1.21 -33.21 -15.49
C HIS A 241 2.00 -32.42 -16.53
N ILE A 242 3.26 -32.10 -16.24
CA ILE A 242 4.16 -31.39 -17.16
C ILE A 242 4.79 -32.34 -18.17
N GLU A 243 4.87 -33.65 -17.87
CA GLU A 243 5.52 -34.67 -18.71
C GLU A 243 4.62 -35.27 -19.76
N LEU A 244 3.34 -34.89 -19.86
CA LEU A 244 2.36 -35.51 -20.74
C LEU A 244 2.15 -34.83 -22.13
N GLY A 245 3.08 -33.99 -22.56
CA GLY A 245 3.08 -33.44 -23.93
C GLY A 245 3.98 -32.23 -24.14
N ASP A 246 4.66 -32.19 -25.26
CA ASP A 246 5.67 -31.19 -25.66
C ASP A 246 5.20 -29.72 -25.69
N ASN A 247 3.93 -29.45 -25.39
CA ASN A 247 3.34 -28.10 -25.33
C ASN A 247 2.82 -27.70 -23.92
N PHE A 248 2.99 -28.55 -22.91
CA PHE A 248 2.38 -28.39 -21.58
C PHE A 248 3.03 -27.36 -20.65
N PRO A 249 4.35 -27.13 -20.67
CA PRO A 249 4.99 -26.16 -19.75
C PRO A 249 4.40 -24.75 -19.86
N ASN A 250 4.11 -24.33 -21.10
CA ASN A 250 3.54 -23.00 -21.34
C ASN A 250 2.08 -22.90 -20.88
N HIS A 251 1.31 -23.98 -20.97
CA HIS A 251 -0.10 -23.98 -20.57
C HIS A 251 -0.29 -23.99 -19.04
N VAL A 252 0.50 -24.77 -18.30
CA VAL A 252 0.39 -24.83 -16.84
C VAL A 252 0.82 -23.51 -16.22
N ILE A 253 1.91 -22.94 -16.70
CA ILE A 253 2.39 -21.62 -16.27
C ILE A 253 1.38 -20.56 -16.69
N SER A 254 0.92 -20.57 -17.93
CA SER A 254 -0.11 -19.64 -18.41
C SER A 254 -1.41 -19.78 -17.64
N SER A 255 -1.85 -20.99 -17.29
CA SER A 255 -3.05 -21.21 -16.49
C SER A 255 -2.89 -20.69 -15.06
N ARG A 256 -1.74 -20.91 -14.42
CA ARG A 256 -1.46 -20.31 -13.09
C ARG A 256 -1.43 -18.77 -13.17
N PHE A 257 -0.85 -18.20 -14.20
CA PHE A 257 -0.85 -16.75 -14.42
C PHE A 257 -2.25 -16.20 -14.75
N ILE A 258 -3.06 -16.93 -15.51
CA ILE A 258 -4.46 -16.56 -15.78
C ILE A 258 -5.28 -16.60 -14.49
N ILE A 259 -5.16 -17.66 -13.70
CA ILE A 259 -5.82 -17.78 -12.38
C ILE A 259 -5.39 -16.62 -11.43
N LEU A 260 -4.10 -16.30 -11.40
CA LEU A 260 -3.60 -15.16 -10.62
C LEU A 260 -4.20 -13.83 -11.09
N LYS A 261 -4.36 -13.65 -12.40
CA LYS A 261 -5.01 -12.47 -12.96
C LYS A 261 -6.50 -12.41 -12.64
N GLU A 262 -7.20 -13.54 -12.67
CA GLU A 262 -8.61 -13.61 -12.29
C GLU A 262 -8.81 -13.30 -10.80
N LEU A 263 -7.93 -13.81 -9.92
CA LEU A 263 -7.93 -13.44 -8.51
C LEU A 263 -7.75 -11.93 -8.29
N GLN A 264 -6.93 -11.25 -9.13
CA GLN A 264 -6.76 -9.81 -9.09
C GLN A 264 -8.01 -9.03 -9.55
N LEU A 265 -8.82 -9.59 -10.46
CA LEU A 265 -10.04 -8.97 -10.94
C LEU A 265 -11.24 -9.15 -10.00
N MET A 266 -11.12 -10.01 -8.98
CA MET A 266 -12.15 -10.23 -7.95
C MET A 266 -12.05 -9.22 -6.79
N ILE A 267 -11.03 -8.38 -6.76
CA ILE A 267 -10.79 -7.31 -5.79
C ILE A 267 -11.12 -5.97 -6.42
#